data_f5d2284bbf3f3b3dce113b1bdcd45bb2
#
_entry.id   f5d2284bbf3f3b3dce113b1bdcd45bb2
#
_cell.length_a   1.000
_cell.length_b   1.000
_cell.length_c   1.000
_cell.angle_alpha   90.00
_cell.angle_beta   90.00
_cell.angle_gamma   90.00
#
_symmetry.space_group_name_H-M   'P 1'
#
loop_
_entity.id
_entity.type
_entity.pdbx_description
1 polymer ?
#
loop_
_entity_poly.entity_id
_entity_poly.type
_entity_poly.pdbx_seq_one_letter_code
_entity_poly.pdbx_strand_id
1 'polypeptide(L)'
;SYVGIRGDEDREGYVSTKPNIQAVFPFRRNIWSLDVIHKALHNDNLEVITELYKQWTPNNIKEEALEIASTPINRSFYYSRKLNALLDLSVKTFNRVVFEFLKTTDYPVGKLEEFPLIGNEDILVKADIFRILEDSGVGVPAYYNPIEFEVDGKKGEYCRSRSGCYFCFFQQRIEWIWLLEQHPELYKKSMEYEKDGYTWIQGETLEELSRPERVRQIKLDYIKKQEGLKAKATSGLLVDMFDDDDEIPCANCFI
;
A
#
# COMPACT_ATOMS: atom_id res chain seq x y z
N SER A 1 17.65 -3.58 -1.11
CA SER A 1 16.46 -4.20 -1.71
C SER A 1 15.49 -3.12 -2.17
N TYR A 2 15.16 -3.10 -3.46
CA TYR A 2 14.14 -2.20 -4.00
C TYR A 2 12.78 -2.90 -3.96
N VAL A 3 11.80 -2.26 -3.30
CA VAL A 3 10.46 -2.82 -3.11
C VAL A 3 9.47 -2.02 -3.98
N GLY A 4 8.83 -2.70 -4.92
CA GLY A 4 7.93 -2.10 -5.93
C GLY A 4 6.53 -1.80 -5.40
N ILE A 5 6.41 -1.23 -4.19
CA ILE A 5 5.13 -0.80 -3.63
C ILE A 5 4.87 0.63 -4.07
N ARG A 6 3.66 0.88 -4.58
CA ARG A 6 3.25 2.19 -5.11
C ARG A 6 2.95 3.20 -4.01
N GLY A 7 2.88 4.47 -4.39
CA GLY A 7 2.57 5.57 -3.50
C GLY A 7 1.15 5.57 -2.91
N ASP A 8 0.22 4.89 -3.57
CA ASP A 8 -1.17 4.71 -3.16
C ASP A 8 -1.45 3.40 -2.40
N GLU A 9 -0.40 2.65 -2.04
CA GLU A 9 -0.54 1.43 -1.22
C GLU A 9 -0.12 1.70 0.23
N ASP A 10 -0.99 1.34 1.16
CA ASP A 10 -0.83 1.63 2.60
C ASP A 10 -0.08 0.52 3.36
N ARG A 11 0.64 -0.33 2.65
CA ARG A 11 1.42 -1.44 3.21
C ARG A 11 2.92 -1.23 3.00
N GLU A 12 3.72 -1.79 3.87
CA GLU A 12 5.17 -1.82 3.67
C GLU A 12 5.67 -3.08 2.95
N GLY A 13 4.89 -4.16 2.98
CA GLY A 13 5.30 -5.45 2.47
C GLY A 13 6.36 -6.13 3.36
N TYR A 14 7.08 -7.08 2.79
CA TYR A 14 8.16 -7.75 3.50
C TYR A 14 9.41 -6.88 3.54
N VAL A 15 9.88 -6.57 4.73
CA VAL A 15 11.17 -5.92 4.99
C VAL A 15 12.12 -6.95 5.58
N SER A 16 13.31 -7.10 4.99
CA SER A 16 14.30 -8.06 5.48
C SER A 16 14.80 -7.66 6.87
N THR A 17 14.86 -8.62 7.78
CA THR A 17 15.48 -8.44 9.11
C THR A 17 16.98 -8.63 9.11
N LYS A 18 17.59 -8.97 7.97
CA LYS A 18 19.04 -9.15 7.86
C LYS A 18 19.75 -7.80 7.94
N PRO A 19 20.79 -7.65 8.77
CA PRO A 19 21.45 -6.37 9.01
C PRO A 19 22.17 -5.77 7.81
N ASN A 20 22.44 -6.58 6.79
CA ASN A 20 23.09 -6.17 5.54
C ASN A 20 22.12 -5.89 4.39
N ILE A 21 20.83 -5.93 4.64
CA ILE A 21 19.79 -5.66 3.64
C ILE A 21 18.87 -4.56 4.17
N GLN A 22 18.78 -3.47 3.43
CA GLN A 22 17.86 -2.37 3.72
C GLN A 22 16.84 -2.25 2.60
N ALA A 23 15.56 -2.19 2.95
CA ALA A 23 14.48 -1.97 2.00
C ALA A 23 14.39 -0.48 1.60
N VAL A 24 14.13 -0.24 0.32
CA VAL A 24 13.91 1.09 -0.24
C VAL A 24 12.72 1.04 -1.19
N PHE A 25 11.87 2.06 -1.16
CA PHE A 25 10.58 2.14 -1.85
C PHE A 25 10.59 3.25 -2.92
N PRO A 26 11.13 3.03 -4.11
CA PRO A 26 11.39 4.08 -5.10
C PRO A 26 10.13 4.78 -5.63
N PHE A 27 8.94 4.19 -5.49
CA PHE A 27 7.69 4.72 -6.04
C PHE A 27 6.84 5.47 -5.00
N ARG A 28 7.38 5.70 -3.79
CA ARG A 28 6.72 6.43 -2.72
C ARG A 28 7.32 7.81 -2.50
N ARG A 29 6.54 8.72 -1.91
CA ARG A 29 7.06 10.02 -1.41
C ARG A 29 8.20 9.79 -0.43
N ASN A 30 7.98 8.92 0.55
CA ASN A 30 8.99 8.44 1.46
C ASN A 30 9.60 7.15 0.94
N ILE A 31 10.86 7.19 0.53
CA ILE A 31 11.58 6.02 -0.02
C ILE A 31 12.12 5.07 1.06
N TRP A 32 11.98 5.41 2.33
CA TRP A 32 12.56 4.67 3.46
C TRP A 32 11.52 3.73 4.09
N SER A 33 12.00 2.63 4.69
CA SER A 33 11.19 1.72 5.48
C SER A 33 10.73 2.35 6.81
N LEU A 34 9.65 1.84 7.39
CA LEU A 34 9.07 2.39 8.61
C LEU A 34 10.05 2.36 9.79
N ASP A 35 10.87 1.33 9.92
CA ASP A 35 11.89 1.24 10.96
C ASP A 35 12.92 2.38 10.86
N VAL A 36 13.37 2.69 9.64
CA VAL A 36 14.27 3.82 9.38
C VAL A 36 13.62 5.14 9.78
N ILE A 37 12.38 5.35 9.35
CA ILE A 37 11.65 6.58 9.63
C ILE A 37 11.37 6.74 11.13
N HIS A 38 10.94 5.66 11.79
CA HIS A 38 10.72 5.66 13.24
C HIS A 38 12.00 6.02 13.99
N LYS A 39 13.13 5.47 13.57
CA LYS A 39 14.43 5.80 14.15
C LYS A 39 14.81 7.26 13.88
N ALA A 40 14.71 7.73 12.64
CA ALA A 40 15.06 9.10 12.29
C ALA A 40 14.22 10.14 13.03
N LEU A 41 12.91 9.93 13.11
CA LEU A 41 11.99 10.89 13.74
C LEU A 41 11.83 10.68 15.26
N HIS A 42 12.50 9.69 15.88
CA HIS A 42 12.45 9.49 17.31
C HIS A 42 12.95 10.71 18.08
N ASN A 43 12.34 11.03 19.22
CA ASN A 43 12.68 12.22 20.00
C ASN A 43 14.14 12.25 20.47
N ASP A 44 14.79 11.09 20.64
CA ASP A 44 16.22 11.01 20.98
C ASP A 44 17.13 11.54 19.87
N ASN A 45 16.66 11.57 18.62
CA ASN A 45 17.40 12.07 17.47
C ASN A 45 16.97 13.49 17.03
N LEU A 46 16.15 14.15 17.88
CA LEU A 46 15.55 15.45 17.55
C LEU A 46 16.59 16.51 17.20
N GLU A 47 17.66 16.62 17.98
CA GLU A 47 18.74 17.60 17.78
C GLU A 47 19.49 17.32 16.48
N VAL A 48 19.84 16.05 16.22
CA VAL A 48 20.57 15.64 15.02
C VAL A 48 19.74 15.91 13.76
N ILE A 49 18.47 15.53 13.78
CA ILE A 49 17.55 15.75 12.66
C ILE A 49 17.31 17.24 12.42
N THR A 50 17.16 18.03 13.48
CA THR A 50 16.98 19.50 13.36
C THR A 50 18.22 20.15 12.72
N GLU A 51 19.41 19.74 13.12
CA GLU A 51 20.66 20.30 12.55
C GLU A 51 20.84 19.88 11.08
N LEU A 52 20.46 18.65 10.71
CA LEU A 52 20.45 18.21 9.31
C LEU A 52 19.42 19.00 8.48
N TYR A 53 18.23 19.28 9.02
CA TYR A 53 17.27 20.16 8.34
C TYR A 53 17.82 21.57 8.17
N LYS A 54 18.52 22.12 9.14
CA LYS A 54 19.16 23.42 9.04
C LYS A 54 20.21 23.47 7.94
N GLN A 55 20.94 22.39 7.73
CA GLN A 55 21.98 22.27 6.71
C GLN A 55 21.40 22.06 5.28
N TRP A 56 20.41 21.17 5.13
CA TRP A 56 19.96 20.68 3.83
C TRP A 56 18.66 21.30 3.30
N THR A 57 18.00 22.17 4.07
CA THR A 57 16.73 22.77 3.65
C THR A 57 16.98 24.08 2.88
N PRO A 58 16.32 24.24 1.72
CA PRO A 58 16.32 25.53 0.99
C PRO A 58 15.79 26.68 1.82
N ASN A 59 16.32 27.88 1.61
CA ASN A 59 15.99 29.06 2.43
C ASN A 59 14.49 29.43 2.45
N ASN A 60 13.80 29.21 1.32
CA ASN A 60 12.37 29.58 1.17
C ASN A 60 11.40 28.75 2.04
N ILE A 61 11.81 27.58 2.53
CA ILE A 61 10.98 26.71 3.41
C ILE A 61 11.69 26.39 4.73
N LYS A 62 12.85 26.97 4.98
CA LYS A 62 13.74 26.60 6.08
C LYS A 62 13.15 26.83 7.45
N GLU A 63 12.49 27.96 7.65
CA GLU A 63 11.92 28.33 8.94
C GLU A 63 10.83 27.32 9.33
N GLU A 64 9.89 27.05 8.45
CA GLU A 64 8.80 26.10 8.68
C GLU A 64 9.32 24.67 8.87
N ALA A 65 10.30 24.25 8.05
CA ALA A 65 10.92 22.92 8.17
C ALA A 65 11.62 22.74 9.52
N LEU A 66 12.30 23.78 10.03
CA LEU A 66 12.97 23.72 11.34
C LEU A 66 11.96 23.70 12.49
N GLU A 67 10.86 24.46 12.39
CA GLU A 67 9.78 24.41 13.39
C GLU A 67 9.21 23.00 13.50
N ILE A 68 8.88 22.36 12.38
CA ILE A 68 8.35 20.99 12.37
C ILE A 68 9.40 19.99 12.85
N ALA A 69 10.63 20.08 12.35
CA ALA A 69 11.71 19.14 12.69
C ALA A 69 12.06 19.18 14.18
N SER A 70 12.13 20.37 14.80
CA SER A 70 12.45 20.55 16.20
C SER A 70 11.30 20.24 17.16
N THR A 71 10.05 20.13 16.66
CA THR A 71 8.90 19.79 17.51
C THR A 71 8.92 18.32 17.88
N PRO A 72 8.95 17.96 19.19
CA PRO A 72 8.95 16.56 19.60
C PRO A 72 7.62 15.87 19.33
N ILE A 73 7.69 14.56 19.05
CA ILE A 73 6.52 13.71 18.91
C ILE A 73 5.83 13.57 20.26
N ASN A 74 4.50 13.79 20.29
CA ASN A 74 3.63 13.69 21.44
C ASN A 74 2.21 13.28 21.03
N ARG A 75 1.24 13.28 21.97
CA ARG A 75 -0.15 12.88 21.70
C ARG A 75 -0.87 13.80 20.70
N SER A 76 -0.56 15.09 20.63
CA SER A 76 -1.17 16.05 19.71
C SER A 76 -0.42 16.18 18.39
N PHE A 77 0.88 15.89 18.39
CA PHE A 77 1.74 15.90 17.23
C PHE A 77 2.43 14.52 17.10
N TYR A 78 1.63 13.55 16.68
CA TYR A 78 2.04 12.16 16.60
C TYR A 78 2.88 11.89 15.33
N TYR A 79 3.50 10.73 15.30
CA TYR A 79 4.48 10.32 14.31
C TYR A 79 4.06 10.55 12.85
N SER A 80 2.90 10.04 12.43
CA SER A 80 2.47 10.19 11.03
C SER A 80 2.13 11.65 10.66
N ARG A 81 1.68 12.45 11.64
CA ARG A 81 1.45 13.89 11.42
C ARG A 81 2.77 14.62 11.15
N LYS A 82 3.82 14.35 11.95
CA LYS A 82 5.15 14.93 11.74
C LYS A 82 5.74 14.51 10.39
N LEU A 83 5.66 13.21 10.06
CA LEU A 83 6.13 12.68 8.79
C LEU A 83 5.46 13.36 7.60
N ASN A 84 4.12 13.42 7.60
CA ASN A 84 3.37 14.04 6.51
C ASN A 84 3.68 15.53 6.38
N ALA A 85 3.75 16.27 7.48
CA ALA A 85 4.09 17.69 7.46
C ALA A 85 5.47 17.94 6.81
N LEU A 86 6.49 17.13 7.13
CA LEU A 86 7.82 17.24 6.53
C LEU A 86 7.82 16.85 5.05
N LEU A 87 7.07 15.82 4.66
CA LEU A 87 6.93 15.40 3.25
C LEU A 87 6.14 16.41 2.42
N ASP A 88 5.14 17.06 2.99
CA ASP A 88 4.33 18.09 2.30
C ASP A 88 5.14 19.33 2.01
N LEU A 89 6.10 19.69 2.88
CA LEU A 89 7.04 20.77 2.61
C LEU A 89 8.01 20.43 1.49
N SER A 90 8.67 19.29 1.55
CA SER A 90 9.60 18.86 0.51
C SER A 90 10.00 17.40 0.67
N VAL A 91 9.52 16.57 -0.24
CA VAL A 91 9.90 15.14 -0.36
C VAL A 91 11.41 14.99 -0.51
N LYS A 92 12.02 15.78 -1.38
CA LYS A 92 13.45 15.75 -1.65
C LYS A 92 14.28 16.09 -0.40
N THR A 93 13.91 17.16 0.31
CA THR A 93 14.60 17.56 1.54
C THR A 93 14.47 16.49 2.61
N PHE A 94 13.26 15.93 2.80
CA PHE A 94 13.02 14.86 3.75
C PHE A 94 13.90 13.64 3.46
N ASN A 95 13.86 13.13 2.24
CA ASN A 95 14.65 11.97 1.84
C ASN A 95 16.16 12.22 1.97
N ARG A 96 16.62 13.44 1.68
CA ARG A 96 18.04 13.84 1.87
C ARG A 96 18.43 13.85 3.34
N VAL A 97 17.63 14.47 4.19
CA VAL A 97 17.91 14.54 5.65
C VAL A 97 17.98 13.12 6.25
N VAL A 98 17.03 12.24 5.90
CA VAL A 98 17.08 10.86 6.37
C VAL A 98 18.32 10.13 5.85
N PHE A 99 18.75 10.34 4.59
CA PHE A 99 19.98 9.76 4.07
C PHE A 99 21.21 10.22 4.86
N GLU A 100 21.34 11.51 5.14
CA GLU A 100 22.44 12.04 5.94
C GLU A 100 22.41 11.52 7.38
N PHE A 101 21.22 11.36 7.96
CA PHE A 101 21.06 10.71 9.25
C PHE A 101 21.54 9.25 9.21
N LEU A 102 21.22 8.50 8.16
CA LEU A 102 21.65 7.11 8.02
C LEU A 102 23.17 6.96 8.02
N LYS A 103 23.94 7.96 7.58
CA LYS A 103 25.41 7.96 7.65
C LYS A 103 25.96 7.92 9.09
N THR A 104 25.14 8.29 10.07
CA THR A 104 25.49 8.20 11.50
C THR A 104 25.09 6.87 12.12
N THR A 105 24.60 5.93 11.34
CA THR A 105 24.05 4.64 11.78
C THR A 105 24.70 3.46 11.06
N ASP A 106 24.35 2.23 11.46
CA ASP A 106 24.83 1.00 10.84
C ASP A 106 24.01 0.55 9.62
N TYR A 107 23.01 1.34 9.20
CA TYR A 107 22.20 0.98 8.03
C TYR A 107 23.04 0.92 6.76
N PRO A 108 22.84 -0.11 5.90
CA PRO A 108 23.64 -0.31 4.69
C PRO A 108 23.71 0.88 3.76
N VAL A 109 22.59 1.60 3.55
CA VAL A 109 22.54 2.77 2.66
C VAL A 109 23.36 3.94 3.21
N GLY A 110 23.48 4.06 4.55
CA GLY A 110 24.30 5.09 5.18
C GLY A 110 25.81 4.96 4.89
N LYS A 111 26.28 3.80 4.40
CA LYS A 111 27.67 3.58 4.01
C LYS A 111 28.00 4.09 2.61
N LEU A 112 27.00 4.55 1.87
CA LEU A 112 27.16 5.10 0.53
C LEU A 112 27.49 6.59 0.59
N GLU A 113 28.37 7.05 -0.29
CA GLU A 113 28.68 8.49 -0.44
C GLU A 113 27.47 9.23 -1.04
N GLU A 114 26.87 8.63 -2.08
CA GLU A 114 25.70 9.15 -2.78
C GLU A 114 24.64 8.05 -2.93
N PHE A 115 23.38 8.45 -2.97
CA PHE A 115 22.28 7.54 -3.22
C PHE A 115 21.35 8.12 -4.29
N PRO A 116 21.24 7.46 -5.48
CA PRO A 116 20.59 8.05 -6.67
C PRO A 116 19.11 8.42 -6.43
N LEU A 117 18.40 7.69 -5.55
CA LEU A 117 16.98 7.92 -5.30
C LEU A 117 16.68 9.16 -4.43
N ILE A 118 17.69 9.85 -3.88
CA ILE A 118 17.46 11.07 -3.08
C ILE A 118 16.81 12.18 -3.91
N GLY A 119 17.12 12.24 -5.20
CA GLY A 119 16.53 13.20 -6.13
C GLY A 119 15.26 12.71 -6.80
N ASN A 120 14.79 11.52 -6.48
CA ASN A 120 13.59 10.95 -7.10
C ASN A 120 12.32 11.55 -6.48
N GLU A 121 11.51 12.18 -7.32
CA GLU A 121 10.21 12.73 -6.96
C GLU A 121 9.06 11.97 -7.67
N ASP A 122 9.39 10.89 -8.38
CA ASP A 122 8.41 10.06 -9.10
C ASP A 122 7.59 9.22 -8.12
N ILE A 123 6.38 9.67 -7.87
CA ILE A 123 5.40 8.94 -7.07
C ILE A 123 4.47 8.24 -8.05
N LEU A 124 4.54 6.91 -8.09
CA LEU A 124 3.68 6.13 -8.98
C LEU A 124 2.45 5.60 -8.24
N VAL A 125 1.29 5.86 -8.80
CA VAL A 125 0.01 5.29 -8.38
C VAL A 125 -0.48 4.23 -9.39
N LYS A 126 -1.53 3.50 -9.07
CA LYS A 126 -2.07 2.44 -9.93
C LYS A 126 -2.35 2.91 -11.37
N ALA A 127 -2.89 4.11 -11.52
CA ALA A 127 -3.17 4.70 -12.84
C ALA A 127 -1.91 4.91 -13.67
N ASP A 128 -0.80 5.34 -13.03
CA ASP A 128 0.48 5.52 -13.72
C ASP A 128 1.05 4.20 -14.21
N ILE A 129 0.93 3.14 -13.38
CA ILE A 129 1.38 1.80 -13.79
C ILE A 129 0.59 1.32 -15.01
N PHE A 130 -0.73 1.54 -15.05
CA PHE A 130 -1.55 1.16 -16.19
C PHE A 130 -1.15 1.94 -17.44
N ARG A 131 -0.95 3.25 -17.33
CA ARG A 131 -0.46 4.08 -18.44
C ARG A 131 0.90 3.60 -18.95
N ILE A 132 1.85 3.31 -18.07
CA ILE A 132 3.18 2.79 -18.44
C ILE A 132 3.05 1.45 -19.18
N LEU A 133 2.16 0.55 -18.74
CA LEU A 133 1.92 -0.73 -19.42
C LEU A 133 1.31 -0.55 -20.80
N GLU A 134 0.37 0.37 -20.96
CA GLU A 134 -0.23 0.72 -22.26
C GLU A 134 0.81 1.36 -23.20
N ASP A 135 1.54 2.36 -22.74
CA ASP A 135 2.57 3.08 -23.51
C ASP A 135 3.72 2.15 -23.95
N SER A 136 4.05 1.14 -23.14
CA SER A 136 5.07 0.15 -23.47
C SER A 136 4.63 -0.90 -24.50
N GLY A 137 3.35 -0.92 -24.87
CA GLY A 137 2.78 -1.93 -25.75
C GLY A 137 2.55 -3.31 -25.11
N VAL A 138 2.86 -3.49 -23.84
CA VAL A 138 2.57 -4.71 -23.08
C VAL A 138 1.07 -4.83 -22.79
N GLY A 139 0.41 -3.69 -22.54
CA GLY A 139 -1.01 -3.62 -22.20
C GLY A 139 -1.30 -3.98 -20.75
N VAL A 140 -2.48 -3.57 -20.28
CA VAL A 140 -2.97 -3.91 -18.95
C VAL A 140 -3.54 -5.33 -18.97
N PRO A 141 -3.15 -6.23 -18.03
CA PRO A 141 -3.71 -7.58 -17.97
C PRO A 141 -5.23 -7.56 -17.84
N ALA A 142 -5.90 -8.37 -18.68
CA ALA A 142 -7.36 -8.37 -18.81
C ALA A 142 -8.14 -8.61 -17.50
N TYR A 143 -7.55 -9.31 -16.54
CA TYR A 143 -8.19 -9.56 -15.25
C TYR A 143 -8.36 -8.32 -14.37
N TYR A 144 -7.71 -7.20 -14.69
CA TYR A 144 -7.94 -5.90 -14.05
C TYR A 144 -9.11 -5.12 -14.66
N ASN A 145 -9.59 -5.53 -15.83
CA ASN A 145 -10.70 -4.85 -16.49
C ASN A 145 -11.99 -5.16 -15.73
N PRO A 146 -12.77 -4.13 -15.33
CA PRO A 146 -14.06 -4.33 -14.70
C PRO A 146 -15.01 -5.06 -15.65
N ILE A 147 -15.73 -6.05 -15.09
CA ILE A 147 -16.78 -6.80 -15.80
C ILE A 147 -18.10 -6.49 -15.11
N GLU A 148 -19.08 -6.04 -15.87
CA GLU A 148 -20.42 -5.78 -15.34
C GLU A 148 -21.12 -7.07 -14.93
N PHE A 149 -21.85 -7.04 -13.83
CA PHE A 149 -22.80 -8.07 -13.42
C PHE A 149 -24.11 -7.44 -12.97
N GLU A 150 -25.17 -8.23 -13.02
CA GLU A 150 -26.49 -7.84 -12.51
C GLU A 150 -26.98 -8.86 -11.50
N VAL A 151 -27.58 -8.36 -10.41
CA VAL A 151 -28.20 -9.16 -9.37
C VAL A 151 -29.41 -8.41 -8.80
N ASP A 152 -30.59 -9.02 -8.80
CA ASP A 152 -31.85 -8.42 -8.31
C ASP A 152 -32.16 -7.04 -8.92
N GLY A 153 -31.89 -6.85 -10.20
CA GLY A 153 -32.06 -5.57 -10.90
C GLY A 153 -31.05 -4.49 -10.52
N LYS A 154 -30.03 -4.82 -9.72
CA LYS A 154 -28.91 -3.94 -9.41
C LYS A 154 -27.69 -4.30 -10.24
N LYS A 155 -27.00 -3.27 -10.74
CA LYS A 155 -25.77 -3.43 -11.49
C LYS A 155 -24.55 -3.18 -10.61
N GLY A 156 -23.52 -3.98 -10.78
CA GLY A 156 -22.21 -3.82 -10.18
C GLY A 156 -21.12 -4.21 -11.17
N GLU A 157 -19.88 -3.92 -10.80
CA GLU A 157 -18.70 -4.31 -11.58
C GLU A 157 -17.71 -5.02 -10.66
N TYR A 158 -17.09 -6.07 -11.14
CA TYR A 158 -16.02 -6.75 -10.44
C TYR A 158 -14.81 -7.00 -11.33
N CYS A 159 -13.63 -7.02 -10.73
CA CYS A 159 -12.37 -7.40 -11.36
C CYS A 159 -11.45 -7.95 -10.29
N ARG A 160 -10.25 -8.37 -10.67
CA ARG A 160 -9.22 -8.67 -9.69
C ARG A 160 -8.54 -7.39 -9.22
N SER A 161 -8.31 -7.29 -7.93
CA SER A 161 -7.60 -6.16 -7.32
C SER A 161 -6.07 -6.33 -7.35
N ARG A 162 -5.59 -7.58 -7.47
CA ARG A 162 -4.17 -7.94 -7.36
C ARG A 162 -3.75 -8.93 -8.44
N SER A 163 -2.51 -8.81 -8.89
CA SER A 163 -1.81 -9.86 -9.63
C SER A 163 -1.42 -10.97 -8.66
N GLY A 164 -1.53 -12.22 -9.07
CA GLY A 164 -1.15 -13.35 -8.25
C GLY A 164 -1.76 -14.66 -8.69
N CYS A 165 -1.57 -15.69 -7.87
CA CYS A 165 -2.16 -16.99 -8.14
C CYS A 165 -3.68 -16.91 -8.20
N TYR A 166 -4.30 -17.72 -9.07
CA TYR A 166 -5.76 -17.80 -9.15
C TYR A 166 -6.41 -18.33 -7.87
N PHE A 167 -5.67 -18.96 -6.99
CA PHE A 167 -6.07 -19.49 -5.67
C PHE A 167 -5.30 -18.76 -4.53
N CYS A 168 -5.49 -17.49 -4.38
CA CYS A 168 -4.81 -16.72 -3.34
C CYS A 168 -5.65 -16.66 -2.05
N PHE A 169 -5.05 -16.88 -0.86
CA PHE A 169 -5.74 -16.76 0.45
C PHE A 169 -6.29 -15.37 0.72
N PHE A 170 -5.69 -14.35 0.11
CA PHE A 170 -6.08 -12.95 0.26
C PHE A 170 -7.07 -12.49 -0.80
N GLN A 171 -7.62 -13.44 -1.55
CA GLN A 171 -8.62 -13.16 -2.55
C GLN A 171 -9.95 -12.84 -1.85
N GLN A 172 -10.55 -11.70 -2.21
CA GLN A 172 -11.85 -11.31 -1.66
C GLN A 172 -12.95 -12.26 -2.14
N ARG A 173 -14.06 -12.36 -1.39
CA ARG A 173 -15.20 -13.20 -1.80
C ARG A 173 -15.72 -12.87 -3.19
N ILE A 174 -15.77 -11.58 -3.54
CA ILE A 174 -16.20 -11.16 -4.88
C ILE A 174 -15.22 -11.59 -5.98
N GLU A 175 -13.92 -11.65 -5.69
CA GLU A 175 -12.92 -12.14 -6.66
C GLU A 175 -12.99 -13.66 -6.83
N TRP A 176 -13.42 -14.40 -5.83
CA TRP A 176 -13.76 -15.83 -5.96
C TRP A 176 -15.00 -16.02 -6.85
N ILE A 177 -16.02 -15.14 -6.74
CA ILE A 177 -17.17 -15.15 -7.65
C ILE A 177 -16.72 -14.78 -9.08
N TRP A 178 -15.84 -13.79 -9.24
CA TRP A 178 -15.22 -13.48 -10.51
C TRP A 178 -14.51 -14.72 -11.12
N LEU A 179 -13.73 -15.45 -10.32
CA LEU A 179 -13.04 -16.67 -10.77
C LEU A 179 -14.04 -17.77 -11.13
N LEU A 180 -15.10 -17.94 -10.35
CA LEU A 180 -16.16 -18.92 -10.63
C LEU A 180 -16.84 -18.65 -11.98
N GLU A 181 -17.16 -17.40 -12.28
CA GLU A 181 -17.91 -17.02 -13.47
C GLU A 181 -17.04 -16.88 -14.73
N GLN A 182 -15.82 -16.36 -14.59
CA GLN A 182 -14.93 -16.12 -15.72
C GLN A 182 -14.01 -17.31 -16.03
N HIS A 183 -13.64 -18.10 -15.02
CA HIS A 183 -12.68 -19.20 -15.13
C HIS A 183 -13.13 -20.41 -14.28
N PRO A 184 -14.28 -21.03 -14.57
CA PRO A 184 -14.86 -22.11 -13.77
C PRO A 184 -13.91 -23.31 -13.60
N GLU A 185 -13.06 -23.59 -14.58
CA GLU A 185 -12.06 -24.65 -14.54
C GLU A 185 -11.00 -24.40 -13.44
N LEU A 186 -10.57 -23.12 -13.32
CA LEU A 186 -9.60 -22.73 -12.30
C LEU A 186 -10.23 -22.72 -10.90
N TYR A 187 -11.48 -22.29 -10.81
CA TYR A 187 -12.26 -22.38 -9.57
C TYR A 187 -12.35 -23.82 -9.08
N LYS A 188 -12.71 -24.75 -9.97
CA LYS A 188 -12.82 -26.18 -9.67
C LYS A 188 -11.48 -26.77 -9.20
N LYS A 189 -10.37 -26.37 -9.86
CA LYS A 189 -9.03 -26.76 -9.40
C LYS A 189 -8.70 -26.20 -8.02
N SER A 190 -9.16 -24.98 -7.69
CA SER A 190 -8.95 -24.41 -6.36
C SER A 190 -9.68 -25.20 -5.27
N MET A 191 -10.88 -25.75 -5.56
CA MET A 191 -11.62 -26.61 -4.62
C MET A 191 -10.86 -27.90 -4.27
N GLU A 192 -10.03 -28.42 -5.17
CA GLU A 192 -9.25 -29.64 -4.93
C GLU A 192 -8.20 -29.47 -3.81
N TYR A 193 -7.84 -28.24 -3.49
CA TYR A 193 -6.90 -27.94 -2.39
C TYR A 193 -7.60 -27.79 -1.04
N GLU A 194 -8.91 -27.72 -0.98
CA GLU A 194 -9.69 -27.69 0.26
C GLU A 194 -9.81 -29.13 0.82
N LYS A 195 -8.81 -29.55 1.57
CA LYS A 195 -8.72 -30.90 2.14
C LYS A 195 -8.45 -30.81 3.64
N ASP A 196 -8.84 -31.85 4.37
CA ASP A 196 -8.53 -32.04 5.78
C ASP A 196 -8.97 -30.84 6.69
N GLY A 197 -10.08 -30.19 6.34
CA GLY A 197 -10.61 -29.05 7.07
C GLY A 197 -10.00 -27.71 6.71
N TYR A 198 -9.08 -27.69 5.75
CA TYR A 198 -8.54 -26.45 5.19
C TYR A 198 -9.55 -25.81 4.22
N THR A 199 -9.77 -24.52 4.36
CA THR A 199 -10.59 -23.69 3.46
C THR A 199 -9.84 -22.42 3.07
N TRP A 200 -10.04 -21.94 1.83
CA TRP A 200 -9.45 -20.68 1.37
C TRP A 200 -10.03 -19.45 2.08
N ILE A 201 -11.29 -19.56 2.48
CA ILE A 201 -12.01 -18.54 3.23
C ILE A 201 -12.33 -19.11 4.60
N GLN A 202 -12.00 -18.38 5.64
CA GLN A 202 -12.24 -18.85 7.00
C GLN A 202 -13.72 -19.19 7.21
N GLY A 203 -14.01 -20.45 7.57
CA GLY A 203 -15.35 -20.94 7.91
C GLY A 203 -16.28 -21.17 6.73
N GLU A 204 -15.81 -21.09 5.49
CA GLU A 204 -16.64 -21.29 4.29
C GLU A 204 -15.83 -21.99 3.18
N THR A 205 -16.34 -23.09 2.64
CA THR A 205 -15.73 -23.79 1.50
C THR A 205 -16.09 -23.09 0.17
N LEU A 206 -15.26 -23.31 -0.87
CA LEU A 206 -15.58 -22.85 -2.21
C LEU A 206 -16.84 -23.53 -2.76
N GLU A 207 -17.15 -24.76 -2.35
CA GLU A 207 -18.39 -25.44 -2.71
C GLU A 207 -19.60 -24.68 -2.16
N GLU A 208 -19.57 -24.28 -0.89
CA GLU A 208 -20.63 -23.49 -0.25
C GLU A 208 -20.76 -22.10 -0.88
N LEU A 209 -19.62 -21.46 -1.17
CA LEU A 209 -19.56 -20.14 -1.80
C LEU A 209 -20.14 -20.14 -3.22
N SER A 210 -20.04 -21.26 -3.95
CA SER A 210 -20.57 -21.41 -5.32
C SER A 210 -22.09 -21.58 -5.39
N ARG A 211 -22.79 -21.77 -4.26
CA ARG A 211 -24.25 -21.90 -4.23
C ARG A 211 -24.93 -20.63 -4.74
N PRO A 212 -25.97 -20.74 -5.57
CA PRO A 212 -26.59 -19.55 -6.19
C PRO A 212 -27.04 -18.47 -5.20
N GLU A 213 -27.60 -18.86 -4.05
CA GLU A 213 -28.03 -17.94 -3.01
C GLU A 213 -26.85 -17.21 -2.39
N ARG A 214 -25.70 -17.92 -2.22
CA ARG A 214 -24.51 -17.34 -1.65
C ARG A 214 -23.81 -16.38 -2.62
N VAL A 215 -23.70 -16.75 -3.89
CA VAL A 215 -23.23 -15.87 -4.97
C VAL A 215 -24.04 -14.57 -5.02
N ARG A 216 -25.40 -14.72 -4.99
CA ARG A 216 -26.31 -13.58 -4.96
C ARG A 216 -26.05 -12.68 -3.75
N GLN A 217 -25.93 -13.25 -2.55
CA GLN A 217 -25.65 -12.51 -1.33
C GLN A 217 -24.33 -11.72 -1.42
N ILE A 218 -23.26 -12.37 -1.84
CA ILE A 218 -21.92 -11.74 -1.99
C ILE A 218 -21.98 -10.56 -2.96
N LYS A 219 -22.63 -10.73 -4.11
CA LYS A 219 -22.79 -9.66 -5.09
C LYS A 219 -23.57 -8.46 -4.53
N LEU A 220 -24.65 -8.70 -3.79
CA LEU A 220 -25.43 -7.63 -3.15
C LEU A 220 -24.64 -6.90 -2.06
N ASP A 221 -23.91 -7.62 -1.23
CA ASP A 221 -23.08 -7.05 -0.17
C ASP A 221 -21.93 -6.22 -0.77
N TYR A 222 -21.35 -6.68 -1.85
CA TYR A 222 -20.33 -5.95 -2.58
C TYR A 222 -20.86 -4.63 -3.16
N ILE A 223 -22.04 -4.63 -3.80
CA ILE A 223 -22.69 -3.41 -4.30
C ILE A 223 -22.93 -2.42 -3.16
N LYS A 224 -23.48 -2.87 -2.03
CA LYS A 224 -23.72 -2.02 -0.86
C LYS A 224 -22.42 -1.41 -0.32
N LYS A 225 -21.35 -2.21 -0.24
CA LYS A 225 -20.03 -1.71 0.19
C LYS A 225 -19.52 -0.62 -0.77
N GLN A 226 -19.63 -0.82 -2.08
CA GLN A 226 -19.23 0.15 -3.09
C GLN A 226 -20.05 1.46 -3.02
N GLU A 227 -21.36 1.35 -2.80
CA GLU A 227 -22.24 2.52 -2.61
C GLU A 227 -21.85 3.30 -1.34
N GLY A 228 -21.57 2.58 -0.25
CA GLY A 228 -21.11 3.16 1.01
C GLY A 228 -19.78 3.91 0.87
N LEU A 229 -18.81 3.33 0.18
CA LEU A 229 -17.50 3.97 -0.09
C LEU A 229 -17.66 5.23 -0.96
N LYS A 230 -18.50 5.19 -2.00
CA LYS A 230 -18.80 6.37 -2.83
C LYS A 230 -19.47 7.48 -2.01
N ALA A 231 -20.40 7.15 -1.13
CA ALA A 231 -21.06 8.11 -0.24
C ALA A 231 -20.07 8.73 0.77
N LYS A 232 -19.18 7.93 1.37
CA LYS A 232 -18.12 8.40 2.27
C LYS A 232 -17.11 9.31 1.56
N ALA A 233 -16.68 8.98 0.36
CA ALA A 233 -15.78 9.82 -0.44
C ALA A 233 -16.39 11.18 -0.78
N THR A 234 -17.71 11.26 -0.87
CA THR A 234 -18.46 12.52 -1.14
C THR A 234 -18.66 13.35 0.13
N SER A 235 -18.67 12.74 1.33
CA SER A 235 -18.91 13.44 2.60
C SER A 235 -17.71 14.25 3.12
N GLY A 236 -16.49 13.97 2.65
CA GLY A 236 -15.27 14.71 3.01
C GLY A 236 -14.85 14.60 4.49
N LEU A 237 -15.50 13.76 5.28
CA LEU A 237 -15.17 13.53 6.69
C LEU A 237 -14.11 12.44 6.82
N LEU A 238 -12.92 12.81 7.29
CA LEU A 238 -11.76 11.93 7.47
C LEU A 238 -12.02 10.73 8.41
N VAL A 239 -12.96 10.87 9.35
CA VAL A 239 -13.33 9.84 10.33
C VAL A 239 -13.97 8.61 9.66
N ASP A 240 -14.62 8.79 8.53
CA ASP A 240 -15.31 7.71 7.81
C ASP A 240 -14.37 6.81 6.97
N MET A 241 -13.08 7.17 6.88
CA MET A 241 -12.09 6.43 6.07
C MET A 241 -11.38 5.29 6.84
N PHE A 242 -11.55 5.20 8.16
CA PHE A 242 -10.78 4.28 9.02
C PHE A 242 -11.53 2.99 9.42
N ASP A 243 -12.72 2.74 8.91
CA ASP A 243 -13.58 1.61 9.34
C ASP A 243 -13.55 0.40 8.37
N ASP A 244 -12.43 0.13 7.71
CA ASP A 244 -12.25 -1.05 6.85
C ASP A 244 -11.30 -2.08 7.50
N ASP A 245 -11.81 -2.79 8.53
CA ASP A 245 -11.09 -3.89 9.23
C ASP A 245 -10.94 -5.20 8.43
N ASP A 246 -11.37 -5.27 7.17
CA ASP A 246 -11.39 -6.52 6.39
C ASP A 246 -10.25 -6.67 5.36
N GLU A 247 -9.31 -5.74 5.24
CA GLU A 247 -8.15 -5.87 4.36
C GLU A 247 -6.85 -6.11 5.13
N ILE A 248 -6.63 -7.36 5.56
CA ILE A 248 -5.28 -7.80 5.94
C ILE A 248 -4.44 -7.80 4.67
N PRO A 249 -3.45 -6.91 4.53
CA PRO A 249 -2.61 -6.88 3.34
C PRO A 249 -1.75 -8.13 3.27
N CYS A 250 -1.64 -8.71 2.07
CA CYS A 250 -0.78 -9.86 1.81
C CYS A 250 0.70 -9.52 2.08
N ALA A 251 1.21 -9.91 3.23
CA ALA A 251 2.62 -9.77 3.58
C ALA A 251 3.54 -10.78 2.86
N ASN A 252 2.97 -11.84 2.25
CA ASN A 252 3.72 -13.02 1.80
C ASN A 252 3.73 -13.26 0.28
N CYS A 253 3.31 -12.32 -0.55
CA CYS A 253 3.38 -12.48 -2.02
C CYS A 253 4.75 -12.05 -2.60
N PHE A 254 5.84 -12.39 -1.93
CA PHE A 254 7.19 -12.26 -2.47
C PHE A 254 7.92 -13.59 -2.28
N ILE A 255 7.82 -14.45 -3.27
CA ILE A 255 8.78 -15.50 -3.55
C ILE A 255 9.49 -15.09 -4.83
#